data_cbbfec2fa98efd03abe040e5df83207b
#
_entry.id   cbbfec2fa98efd03abe040e5df83207b
#
_cell.length_a   1.000
_cell.length_b   1.000
_cell.length_c   1.000
_cell.angle_alpha   90.00
_cell.angle_beta   90.00
_cell.angle_gamma   90.00
#
_symmetry.space_group_name_H-M   'P 1'
#
loop_
_entity.id
_entity.type
_entity.pdbx_description
1 polymer ?
#
loop_
_entity_poly.entity_id
_entity_poly.type
_entity_poly.pdbx_seq_one_letter_code
_entity_poly.pdbx_strand_id
1 'polypeptide(L)'
;MFSADRVVKNLYLKKKFKSKVAKLLKVRTNTHFKKIIKKKILENKNNIKVLEKIIHPFVRKEMFSFIRRNRNKNFLFFEIPLLIESNLSKNFDLIVFVRANKEIRLRRYIKSGGKKKIFEFLDKLQMKDTLKMRFCDYVIVNNKSINVLKNKISNIVKL
;
A
#
# COMPACT_ATOMS: atom_id res chain seq x y z
N MET A 1 13.55 0.36 7.65
CA MET A 1 12.53 0.29 6.59
C MET A 1 11.18 0.72 7.14
N PHE A 2 10.49 1.61 6.43
CA PHE A 2 9.11 2.03 6.70
C PHE A 2 8.15 1.19 5.85
N SER A 3 6.98 0.85 6.40
CA SER A 3 5.91 0.18 5.64
C SER A 3 4.56 0.86 5.93
N ALA A 4 3.94 1.42 4.89
CA ALA A 4 2.61 2.04 4.99
C ALA A 4 1.55 1.03 5.43
N ASP A 5 1.60 -0.20 4.93
CA ASP A 5 0.66 -1.27 5.31
C ASP A 5 0.75 -1.59 6.80
N ARG A 6 1.95 -1.59 7.39
CA ARG A 6 2.14 -1.79 8.83
C ARG A 6 1.54 -0.64 9.63
N VAL A 7 1.73 0.61 9.18
CA VAL A 7 1.10 1.78 9.81
C VAL A 7 -0.42 1.64 9.77
N VAL A 8 -1.00 1.33 8.61
CA VAL A 8 -2.45 1.14 8.47
C VAL A 8 -2.94 0.00 9.37
N LYS A 9 -2.25 -1.14 9.42
CA LYS A 9 -2.60 -2.26 10.31
C LYS A 9 -2.68 -1.81 11.77
N ASN A 10 -1.72 -0.99 12.22
CA ASN A 10 -1.68 -0.46 13.59
C ASN A 10 -2.77 0.57 13.85
N LEU A 11 -3.18 1.37 12.85
CA LEU A 11 -4.31 2.30 13.00
C LEU A 11 -5.60 1.57 13.38
N TYR A 12 -5.86 0.40 12.78
CA TYR A 12 -7.04 -0.41 13.10
C TYR A 12 -7.05 -0.98 14.53
N LEU A 13 -5.97 -0.87 15.29
CA LEU A 13 -5.93 -1.22 16.72
C LEU A 13 -6.36 -0.03 17.60
N LYS A 14 -6.24 1.21 17.11
CA LYS A 14 -6.51 2.43 17.87
C LYS A 14 -8.02 2.72 17.94
N LYS A 15 -8.59 2.82 19.17
CA LYS A 15 -10.01 3.12 19.42
C LYS A 15 -10.45 4.41 18.68
N LYS A 16 -9.68 5.49 18.81
CA LYS A 16 -9.96 6.80 18.19
C LYS A 16 -10.07 6.72 16.66
N PHE A 17 -9.20 5.93 16.00
CA PHE A 17 -9.28 5.70 14.58
C PHE A 17 -10.55 4.93 14.19
N LYS A 18 -10.85 3.83 14.89
CA LYS A 18 -12.06 3.03 14.66
C LYS A 18 -13.32 3.89 14.79
N SER A 19 -13.42 4.71 15.84
CA SER A 19 -14.56 5.60 16.06
C SER A 19 -14.73 6.59 14.90
N LYS A 20 -13.63 7.22 14.43
CA LYS A 20 -13.69 8.15 13.28
C LYS A 20 -14.16 7.47 12.01
N VAL A 21 -13.63 6.30 11.68
CA VAL A 21 -14.03 5.52 10.49
C VAL A 21 -15.48 5.05 10.64
N ALA A 22 -15.88 4.58 11.82
CA ALA A 22 -17.25 4.13 12.11
C ALA A 22 -18.28 5.24 11.88
N LYS A 23 -18.00 6.45 12.38
CA LYS A 23 -18.86 7.63 12.19
C LYS A 23 -19.04 7.97 10.72
N LEU A 24 -17.95 8.01 9.95
CA LEU A 24 -17.98 8.42 8.53
C LEU A 24 -18.61 7.37 7.61
N LEU A 25 -18.38 6.09 7.89
CA LEU A 25 -18.97 5.00 7.09
C LEU A 25 -20.32 4.49 7.66
N LYS A 26 -20.82 5.13 8.73
CA LYS A 26 -22.06 4.76 9.42
C LYS A 26 -22.12 3.27 9.78
N VAL A 27 -21.07 2.77 10.44
CA VAL A 27 -20.93 1.37 10.88
C VAL A 27 -20.63 1.28 12.37
N ARG A 28 -20.96 0.13 12.99
CA ARG A 28 -20.65 -0.12 14.41
C ARG A 28 -19.21 -0.62 14.59
N THR A 29 -18.56 -0.21 15.68
CA THR A 29 -17.25 -0.71 16.10
C THR A 29 -17.41 -1.99 16.93
N ASN A 30 -17.15 -3.14 16.31
CA ASN A 30 -17.20 -4.44 16.98
C ASN A 30 -15.98 -5.29 16.59
N THR A 31 -15.95 -6.54 17.03
CA THR A 31 -14.88 -7.51 16.71
C THR A 31 -14.70 -7.74 15.21
N HIS A 32 -15.78 -7.60 14.43
CA HIS A 32 -15.81 -7.80 12.98
C HIS A 32 -15.59 -6.49 12.17
N PHE A 33 -15.14 -5.41 12.81
CA PHE A 33 -15.03 -4.09 12.22
C PHE A 33 -14.33 -4.07 10.86
N LYS A 34 -13.18 -4.73 10.71
CA LYS A 34 -12.47 -4.82 9.41
C LYS A 34 -13.29 -5.50 8.33
N LYS A 35 -14.06 -6.54 8.69
CA LYS A 35 -14.93 -7.28 7.77
C LYS A 35 -16.08 -6.39 7.30
N ILE A 36 -16.65 -5.60 8.20
CA ILE A 36 -17.72 -4.64 7.90
C ILE A 36 -17.22 -3.53 6.96
N ILE A 37 -16.05 -2.94 7.25
CA ILE A 37 -15.43 -1.93 6.37
C ILE A 37 -15.20 -2.51 4.97
N LYS A 38 -14.62 -3.73 4.88
CA LYS A 38 -14.41 -4.40 3.59
C LYS A 38 -15.72 -4.59 2.82
N LYS A 39 -16.80 -4.99 3.47
CA LYS A 39 -18.13 -5.12 2.86
C LYS A 39 -18.63 -3.77 2.33
N LYS A 40 -18.56 -2.71 3.14
CA LYS A 40 -18.96 -1.34 2.76
C LYS A 40 -18.19 -0.80 1.55
N ILE A 41 -16.89 -1.11 1.46
CA ILE A 41 -16.05 -0.73 0.31
C ILE A 41 -16.49 -1.46 -0.95
N LEU A 42 -16.83 -2.75 -0.85
CA LEU A 42 -17.29 -3.54 -1.99
C LEU A 42 -18.68 -3.10 -2.50
N GLU A 43 -19.54 -2.64 -1.59
CA GLU A 43 -20.88 -2.12 -1.92
C GLU A 43 -20.80 -0.76 -2.61
N ASN A 44 -19.88 0.11 -2.18
CA ASN A 44 -19.71 1.45 -2.74
C ASN A 44 -18.24 1.86 -2.78
N LYS A 45 -17.68 1.99 -3.99
CA LYS A 45 -16.28 2.40 -4.22
C LYS A 45 -15.94 3.77 -3.63
N ASN A 46 -16.88 4.68 -3.51
CA ASN A 46 -16.64 6.00 -2.92
C ASN A 46 -16.22 5.90 -1.44
N ASN A 47 -16.57 4.82 -0.74
CA ASN A 47 -16.14 4.56 0.62
C ASN A 47 -14.61 4.38 0.73
N ILE A 48 -13.93 4.00 -0.36
CA ILE A 48 -12.46 3.95 -0.41
C ILE A 48 -11.91 5.36 -0.26
N LYS A 49 -12.40 6.32 -1.06
CA LYS A 49 -11.94 7.72 -1.00
C LYS A 49 -12.15 8.33 0.39
N VAL A 50 -13.27 7.98 1.04
CA VAL A 50 -13.55 8.40 2.42
C VAL A 50 -12.51 7.82 3.38
N LEU A 51 -12.20 6.52 3.25
CA LEU A 51 -11.22 5.85 4.09
C LEU A 51 -9.81 6.38 3.85
N GLU A 52 -9.42 6.61 2.61
CA GLU A 52 -8.13 7.19 2.22
C GLU A 52 -7.94 8.58 2.83
N LYS A 53 -8.95 9.46 2.76
CA LYS A 53 -8.90 10.79 3.40
C LYS A 53 -8.63 10.72 4.91
N ILE A 54 -9.04 9.64 5.56
CA ILE A 54 -8.76 9.44 7.00
C ILE A 54 -7.34 8.86 7.19
N ILE A 55 -6.94 7.89 6.38
CA ILE A 55 -5.69 7.14 6.53
C ILE A 55 -4.48 7.96 6.12
N HIS A 56 -4.54 8.68 4.99
CA HIS A 56 -3.38 9.37 4.42
C HIS A 56 -2.70 10.33 5.39
N PRO A 57 -3.40 11.19 6.16
CA PRO A 57 -2.75 12.07 7.12
C PRO A 57 -1.95 11.31 8.18
N PHE A 58 -2.45 10.17 8.66
CA PHE A 58 -1.74 9.35 9.65
C PHE A 58 -0.49 8.70 9.05
N VAL A 59 -0.61 8.14 7.84
CA VAL A 59 0.53 7.51 7.15
C VAL A 59 1.61 8.56 6.87
N ARG A 60 1.24 9.74 6.38
CA ARG A 60 2.17 10.86 6.15
C ARG A 60 2.88 11.30 7.44
N LYS A 61 2.13 11.46 8.52
CA LYS A 61 2.70 11.82 9.83
C LYS A 61 3.73 10.81 10.30
N GLU A 62 3.41 9.51 10.23
CA GLU A 62 4.32 8.44 10.62
C GLU A 62 5.54 8.36 9.69
N MET A 63 5.35 8.57 8.38
CA MET A 63 6.44 8.62 7.40
C MET A 63 7.44 9.74 7.72
N PHE A 64 6.97 10.96 7.89
CA PHE A 64 7.84 12.08 8.24
C PHE A 64 8.48 11.92 9.63
N SER A 65 7.77 11.32 10.58
CA SER A 65 8.34 10.98 11.89
C SER A 65 9.45 9.93 11.76
N PHE A 66 9.27 8.93 10.90
CA PHE A 66 10.31 7.93 10.59
C PHE A 66 11.54 8.57 9.97
N ILE A 67 11.38 9.48 9.00
CA ILE A 67 12.48 10.22 8.38
C ILE A 67 13.27 10.99 9.44
N ARG A 68 12.59 11.78 10.29
CA ARG A 68 13.25 12.57 11.34
C ARG A 68 14.04 11.72 12.32
N ARG A 69 13.52 10.56 12.74
CA ARG A 69 14.21 9.65 13.67
C ARG A 69 15.41 8.92 13.05
N ASN A 70 15.52 8.93 11.73
CA ASN A 70 16.57 8.20 11.00
C ASN A 70 17.42 9.11 10.10
N ARG A 71 17.43 10.42 10.35
CA ARG A 71 18.15 11.40 9.52
C ARG A 71 19.65 11.13 9.36
N ASN A 72 20.25 10.39 10.30
CA ASN A 72 21.67 10.04 10.28
C ASN A 72 21.96 8.77 9.46
N LYS A 73 20.98 8.20 8.77
CA LYS A 73 21.15 7.02 7.93
C LYS A 73 21.32 7.43 6.47
N ASN A 74 22.29 6.85 5.80
CA ASN A 74 22.56 7.12 4.37
C ASN A 74 21.39 6.71 3.47
N PHE A 75 20.66 5.64 3.84
CA PHE A 75 19.55 5.13 3.07
C PHE A 75 18.33 4.85 3.95
N LEU A 76 17.18 5.30 3.49
CA LEU A 76 15.87 4.99 4.09
C LEU A 76 14.99 4.30 3.06
N PHE A 77 14.52 3.09 3.38
CA PHE A 77 13.64 2.32 2.51
C PHE A 77 12.20 2.45 2.93
N PHE A 78 11.32 2.69 1.94
CA PHE A 78 9.89 2.87 2.13
C PHE A 78 9.10 1.89 1.25
N GLU A 79 8.16 1.19 1.84
CA GLU A 79 7.18 0.37 1.15
C GLU A 79 5.83 1.10 1.19
N ILE A 80 5.42 1.64 0.06
CA ILE A 80 4.17 2.41 -0.09
C ILE A 80 3.47 1.95 -1.36
N PRO A 81 2.52 1.00 -1.28
CA PRO A 81 1.88 0.40 -2.47
C PRO A 81 1.16 1.39 -3.38
N LEU A 82 0.61 2.47 -2.81
CA LEU A 82 -0.13 3.52 -3.53
C LEU A 82 0.65 4.84 -3.56
N LEU A 83 1.98 4.78 -3.73
CA LEU A 83 2.87 5.94 -3.71
C LEU A 83 2.44 7.00 -4.75
N ILE A 84 2.26 6.57 -5.99
CA ILE A 84 1.92 7.45 -7.11
C ILE A 84 0.50 8.00 -6.96
N GLU A 85 -0.46 7.11 -6.68
CA GLU A 85 -1.87 7.45 -6.48
C GLU A 85 -2.09 8.43 -5.31
N SER A 86 -1.25 8.38 -4.29
CA SER A 86 -1.30 9.29 -3.13
C SER A 86 -0.50 10.58 -3.33
N ASN A 87 0.09 10.77 -4.51
CA ASN A 87 0.87 11.94 -4.89
C ASN A 87 2.05 12.22 -3.93
N LEU A 88 2.76 11.15 -3.55
CA LEU A 88 3.90 11.19 -2.63
C LEU A 88 5.25 11.07 -3.34
N SER A 89 5.28 10.78 -4.64
CA SER A 89 6.49 10.50 -5.43
C SER A 89 7.58 11.56 -5.26
N LYS A 90 7.20 12.84 -5.25
CA LYS A 90 8.11 13.98 -5.08
C LYS A 90 8.88 14.05 -3.75
N ASN A 91 8.58 13.16 -2.79
CA ASN A 91 9.28 13.12 -1.50
C ASN A 91 10.38 12.05 -1.46
N PHE A 92 10.72 11.44 -2.58
CA PHE A 92 11.67 10.36 -2.68
C PHE A 92 12.71 10.65 -3.76
N ASP A 93 13.96 10.36 -3.44
CA ASP A 93 15.09 10.58 -4.34
C ASP A 93 15.14 9.50 -5.43
N LEU A 94 14.62 8.29 -5.11
CA LEU A 94 14.60 7.14 -6.00
C LEU A 94 13.34 6.30 -5.78
N ILE A 95 12.65 5.97 -6.88
CA ILE A 95 11.42 5.20 -6.87
C ILE A 95 11.61 3.92 -7.69
N VAL A 96 11.44 2.78 -7.02
CA VAL A 96 11.49 1.45 -7.63
C VAL A 96 10.09 0.87 -7.72
N PHE A 97 9.61 0.63 -8.92
CA PHE A 97 8.33 -0.04 -9.15
C PHE A 97 8.52 -1.55 -9.33
N VAL A 98 8.02 -2.31 -8.38
CA VAL A 98 8.03 -3.79 -8.48
C VAL A 98 6.69 -4.26 -9.05
N ARG A 99 6.71 -4.75 -10.28
CA ARG A 99 5.52 -5.27 -10.97
C ARG A 99 5.58 -6.79 -11.15
N ALA A 100 4.43 -7.41 -11.30
CA ALA A 100 4.31 -8.80 -11.73
C ALA A 100 3.07 -8.97 -12.63
N ASN A 101 3.10 -9.97 -13.52
CA ASN A 101 1.95 -10.29 -14.38
C ASN A 101 0.71 -10.56 -13.54
N LYS A 102 -0.45 -10.18 -14.07
CA LYS A 102 -1.74 -10.24 -13.37
C LYS A 102 -2.06 -11.67 -12.88
N GLU A 103 -1.82 -12.68 -13.73
CA GLU A 103 -2.06 -14.09 -13.37
C GLU A 103 -1.17 -14.54 -12.20
N ILE A 104 0.08 -14.07 -12.16
CA ILE A 104 1.02 -14.39 -11.08
C ILE A 104 0.57 -13.69 -9.78
N ARG A 105 0.15 -12.42 -9.86
CA ARG A 105 -0.39 -11.68 -8.73
C ARG A 105 -1.65 -12.34 -8.18
N LEU A 106 -2.58 -12.73 -9.07
CA LEU A 106 -3.80 -13.44 -8.69
C LEU A 106 -3.50 -14.77 -8.01
N ARG A 107 -2.62 -15.59 -8.59
CA ARG A 107 -2.20 -16.88 -8.01
C ARG A 107 -1.62 -16.71 -6.60
N ARG A 108 -0.70 -15.75 -6.43
CA ARG A 108 -0.11 -15.43 -5.12
C ARG A 108 -1.16 -14.96 -4.12
N TYR A 109 -2.11 -14.13 -4.56
CA TYR A 109 -3.19 -13.63 -3.71
C TYR A 109 -4.14 -14.75 -3.25
N ILE A 110 -4.52 -15.66 -4.15
CA ILE A 110 -5.35 -16.83 -3.80
C ILE A 110 -4.59 -17.76 -2.84
N LYS A 111 -3.31 -18.01 -3.09
CA LYS A 111 -2.46 -18.83 -2.19
C LYS A 111 -2.35 -18.24 -0.78
N SER A 112 -2.45 -16.92 -0.64
CA SER A 112 -2.49 -16.24 0.68
C SER A 112 -3.89 -16.18 1.32
N GLY A 113 -4.88 -16.91 0.80
CA GLY A 113 -6.25 -16.94 1.32
C GLY A 113 -7.17 -15.85 0.74
N GLY A 114 -6.73 -15.14 -0.28
CA GLY A 114 -7.55 -14.13 -0.96
C GLY A 114 -8.60 -14.74 -1.89
N LYS A 115 -9.66 -13.97 -2.20
CA LYS A 115 -10.73 -14.37 -3.13
C LYS A 115 -10.57 -13.65 -4.46
N LYS A 116 -10.71 -14.36 -5.61
CA LYS A 116 -10.58 -13.81 -6.98
C LYS A 116 -11.39 -12.50 -7.16
N LYS A 117 -12.67 -12.50 -6.78
CA LYS A 117 -13.54 -11.31 -6.88
C LYS A 117 -12.98 -10.08 -6.17
N ILE A 118 -12.31 -10.27 -5.02
CA ILE A 118 -11.68 -9.17 -4.28
C ILE A 118 -10.41 -8.69 -4.99
N PHE A 119 -9.60 -9.62 -5.51
CA PHE A 119 -8.43 -9.27 -6.30
C PHE A 119 -8.81 -8.41 -7.51
N GLU A 120 -9.80 -8.83 -8.30
CA GLU A 120 -10.25 -8.12 -9.50
C GLU A 120 -10.79 -6.73 -9.15
N PHE A 121 -11.49 -6.61 -8.03
CA PHE A 121 -11.96 -5.32 -7.53
C PHE A 121 -10.79 -4.39 -7.17
N LEU A 122 -9.81 -4.87 -6.40
CA LEU A 122 -8.65 -4.08 -6.00
C LEU A 122 -7.74 -3.74 -7.18
N ASP A 123 -7.56 -4.66 -8.12
CA ASP A 123 -6.76 -4.48 -9.33
C ASP A 123 -7.32 -3.35 -10.23
N LYS A 124 -8.65 -3.26 -10.34
CA LYS A 124 -9.33 -2.18 -11.08
C LYS A 124 -9.22 -0.80 -10.43
N LEU A 125 -8.89 -0.73 -9.16
CA LEU A 125 -8.74 0.55 -8.43
C LEU A 125 -7.35 1.13 -8.55
N GLN A 126 -6.36 0.30 -8.84
CA GLN A 126 -4.98 0.75 -8.99
C GLN A 126 -4.76 1.43 -10.34
N MET A 127 -3.88 2.41 -10.36
CA MET A 127 -3.36 2.99 -11.59
C MET A 127 -2.72 1.90 -12.47
N LYS A 128 -2.91 1.99 -13.79
CA LYS A 128 -2.30 1.06 -14.74
C LYS A 128 -0.77 1.08 -14.62
N ASP A 129 -0.12 -0.08 -14.73
CA ASP A 129 1.33 -0.22 -14.65
C ASP A 129 2.07 0.71 -15.63
N THR A 130 1.55 0.86 -16.85
CA THR A 130 2.12 1.74 -17.88
C THR A 130 2.18 3.21 -17.46
N LEU A 131 1.20 3.66 -16.66
CA LEU A 131 1.20 5.01 -16.11
C LEU A 131 2.14 5.11 -14.90
N LYS A 132 2.16 4.11 -14.01
CA LYS A 132 3.08 4.09 -12.85
C LYS A 132 4.54 4.14 -13.27
N MET A 133 4.90 3.42 -14.33
CA MET A 133 6.28 3.38 -14.83
C MET A 133 6.84 4.75 -15.20
N ARG A 134 5.99 5.70 -15.58
CA ARG A 134 6.41 7.08 -15.93
C ARG A 134 6.90 7.89 -14.73
N PHE A 135 6.60 7.45 -13.52
CA PHE A 135 6.97 8.11 -12.26
C PHE A 135 8.06 7.37 -11.49
N CYS A 136 8.69 6.38 -12.09
CA CYS A 136 9.63 5.51 -11.41
C CYS A 136 10.97 5.51 -12.13
N ASP A 137 12.05 5.52 -11.36
CA ASP A 137 13.41 5.48 -11.88
C ASP A 137 13.79 4.06 -12.32
N TYR A 138 13.29 3.05 -11.60
CA TYR A 138 13.54 1.64 -11.91
C TYR A 138 12.26 0.81 -11.91
N VAL A 139 12.20 -0.15 -12.81
CA VAL A 139 11.11 -1.13 -12.91
C VAL A 139 11.65 -2.55 -12.75
N ILE A 140 11.21 -3.24 -11.71
CA ILE A 140 11.57 -4.64 -11.46
C ILE A 140 10.39 -5.55 -11.78
N VAL A 141 10.59 -6.48 -12.72
CA VAL A 141 9.61 -7.53 -13.03
C VAL A 141 9.83 -8.72 -12.10
N ASN A 142 8.86 -8.96 -11.19
CA ASN A 142 8.87 -10.03 -10.20
C ASN A 142 8.01 -11.23 -10.63
N ASN A 143 8.32 -11.80 -11.78
CA ASN A 143 7.63 -12.99 -12.31
C ASN A 143 8.35 -14.30 -11.97
N LYS A 144 9.59 -14.24 -11.53
CA LYS A 144 10.47 -15.39 -11.26
C LYS A 144 10.62 -15.66 -9.75
N SER A 145 11.66 -16.40 -9.39
CA SER A 145 11.96 -16.75 -8.00
C SER A 145 12.40 -15.55 -7.15
N ILE A 146 12.38 -15.73 -5.84
CA ILE A 146 12.83 -14.72 -4.87
C ILE A 146 14.32 -14.40 -5.03
N ASN A 147 15.14 -15.37 -5.44
CA ASN A 147 16.58 -15.14 -5.65
C ASN A 147 16.82 -14.19 -6.82
N VAL A 148 16.07 -14.36 -7.93
CA VAL A 148 16.14 -13.43 -9.07
C VAL A 148 15.71 -12.01 -8.66
N LEU A 149 14.68 -11.90 -7.82
CA LEU A 149 14.25 -10.59 -7.30
C LEU A 149 15.34 -9.95 -6.42
N LYS A 150 15.95 -10.72 -5.52
CA LYS A 150 17.04 -10.24 -4.65
C LYS A 150 18.21 -9.71 -5.48
N ASN A 151 18.65 -10.44 -6.49
CA ASN A 151 19.76 -10.02 -7.37
C ASN A 151 19.44 -8.70 -8.09
N LYS A 152 18.22 -8.56 -8.61
CA LYS A 152 17.79 -7.30 -9.25
C LYS A 152 17.78 -6.11 -8.30
N ILE A 153 17.33 -6.31 -7.06
CA ILE A 153 17.34 -5.26 -6.02
C ILE A 153 18.78 -4.91 -5.64
N SER A 154 19.65 -5.91 -5.44
CA SER A 154 21.06 -5.69 -5.08
C SER A 154 21.80 -4.85 -6.14
N ASN A 155 21.50 -5.03 -7.42
CA ASN A 155 22.10 -4.24 -8.48
C ASN A 155 21.69 -2.77 -8.44
N ILE A 156 20.47 -2.46 -7.98
CA ILE A 156 20.01 -1.06 -7.83
C ILE A 156 20.62 -0.41 -6.59
N VAL A 157 20.81 -1.15 -5.51
CA VAL A 157 21.34 -0.61 -4.23
C VAL A 157 22.86 -0.41 -4.27
N LYS A 158 23.57 -1.03 -5.22
CA LYS A 158 25.00 -0.86 -5.43
C LYS A 158 25.38 0.35 -6.29
N LEU A 159 24.38 1.03 -6.85
CA LEU A 159 24.54 2.29 -7.58
C LEU A 159 24.64 3.46 -6.61
#